data_ed981b93308ad5a17dde9217ea5e80a2
#
_entry.id   ed981b93308ad5a17dde9217ea5e80a2
#
_cell.length_a   1.000
_cell.length_b   1.000
_cell.length_c   1.000
_cell.angle_alpha   90.00
_cell.angle_beta   90.00
_cell.angle_gamma   90.00
#
_symmetry.space_group_name_H-M   'P 1'
#
loop_
_entity.id
_entity.type
_entity.pdbx_description
1 polymer ?
#
loop_
_entity_poly.entity_id
_entity_poly.type
_entity_poly.pdbx_seq_one_letter_code
_entity_poly.pdbx_strand_id
1 'polypeptide(L)'
;MPLAFMNAARLLSPRLFCIALASAWMGGCAVGPDYRRPPVETPAAYREAVPDDHQWKVAEPRAVDLTQAWWAGFEDAGLNELVGQANAANQSLRQAEAQYRQSRALAQAARAGLYPTLGAGVAVGRARTNALGIQTVSNTHSANLDASWELDLWGQVRRSIEAARDNSQASAADLAAARLTIQGELVQDYIQLRVTDVLKALYARTLAAYEESLKLTQSQFRAGVATSGDVALAQVTLNAAQAQAMDLDVQRNQLEHAIAVLLGRAPAEFTLAPEPFSMRPLAVPPGLPSALLERRPDISAAERRMAAANANIGVARAAYFPSLVLSAVGGASSGSLANWFGPPGRVWSLGAALAGTIFDAGLRNAQNDQAVAAYDGAVAAYRQTVLSGMQEVEDNLSALRVLDQEVVVQDHAVEAARVAERVSLAQYRAGTASYLSVVTAQALSLSNERTAIQLRGRELAASVALVKAIGGGWQSDALAQP
;
A
#
# COMPACT_ATOMS: atom_id res chain seq x y z
N MET A 1 -57.53 -60.59 -16.99
CA MET A 1 -57.82 -59.69 -15.87
C MET A 1 -57.01 -58.42 -16.03
N PRO A 2 -57.68 -57.28 -16.19
CA PRO A 2 -57.03 -55.99 -16.48
C PRO A 2 -57.19 -54.99 -15.36
N LEU A 3 -56.52 -53.86 -15.47
CA LEU A 3 -56.78 -52.57 -14.82
C LEU A 3 -56.34 -52.37 -13.35
N ALA A 4 -55.15 -51.74 -13.19
CA ALA A 4 -54.88 -50.82 -12.10
C ALA A 4 -53.63 -49.98 -12.34
N PHE A 5 -53.57 -49.19 -13.42
CA PHE A 5 -52.57 -48.15 -13.59
C PHE A 5 -53.17 -46.89 -14.25
N MET A 6 -54.09 -46.24 -13.52
CA MET A 6 -54.63 -44.95 -13.95
C MET A 6 -55.27 -44.28 -12.74
N ASN A 7 -54.49 -43.56 -11.94
CA ASN A 7 -54.98 -42.43 -11.08
C ASN A 7 -53.88 -41.86 -10.13
N ALA A 8 -52.71 -41.44 -10.68
CA ALA A 8 -51.77 -40.68 -9.91
C ALA A 8 -51.47 -39.27 -10.48
N ALA A 9 -52.27 -38.82 -11.48
CA ALA A 9 -52.03 -37.57 -12.21
C ALA A 9 -53.03 -36.42 -11.89
N ARG A 10 -53.69 -36.48 -10.71
CA ARG A 10 -54.68 -35.43 -10.32
C ARG A 10 -54.54 -34.96 -8.93
N LEU A 11 -53.40 -34.33 -8.52
CA LEU A 11 -53.33 -33.58 -7.24
C LEU A 11 -52.20 -32.53 -7.20
N LEU A 12 -51.67 -32.07 -8.32
CA LEU A 12 -50.91 -30.82 -8.27
C LEU A 12 -51.82 -29.71 -8.78
N SER A 13 -52.37 -28.92 -7.85
CA SER A 13 -53.13 -27.72 -8.20
C SER A 13 -52.22 -26.79 -9.04
N PRO A 14 -52.73 -26.13 -10.11
CA PRO A 14 -51.94 -25.23 -10.93
C PRO A 14 -51.25 -24.12 -10.11
N ARG A 15 -51.75 -23.85 -8.89
CA ARG A 15 -51.13 -22.92 -7.93
C ARG A 15 -49.80 -23.46 -7.34
N LEU A 16 -49.72 -24.76 -7.02
CA LEU A 16 -48.48 -25.41 -6.56
C LEU A 16 -47.42 -25.53 -7.64
N PHE A 17 -47.83 -25.75 -8.89
CA PHE A 17 -46.95 -25.77 -10.05
C PHE A 17 -46.41 -24.38 -10.37
N CYS A 18 -47.25 -23.32 -10.30
CA CYS A 18 -46.79 -21.94 -10.42
C CYS A 18 -45.87 -21.52 -9.27
N ILE A 19 -46.11 -21.95 -8.02
CA ILE A 19 -45.21 -21.66 -6.87
C ILE A 19 -43.92 -22.44 -6.99
N ALA A 20 -43.92 -23.68 -7.45
CA ALA A 20 -42.69 -24.45 -7.68
C ALA A 20 -41.88 -23.94 -8.87
N LEU A 21 -42.55 -23.45 -9.93
CA LEU A 21 -41.87 -22.77 -11.05
C LEU A 21 -41.30 -21.41 -10.60
N ALA A 22 -42.04 -20.65 -9.82
CA ALA A 22 -41.56 -19.38 -9.25
C ALA A 22 -40.40 -19.58 -8.26
N SER A 23 -40.41 -20.65 -7.44
CA SER A 23 -39.30 -20.98 -6.54
C SER A 23 -38.07 -21.56 -7.28
N ALA A 24 -38.26 -22.29 -8.39
CA ALA A 24 -37.13 -22.72 -9.22
C ALA A 24 -36.46 -21.54 -9.98
N TRP A 25 -37.23 -20.49 -10.27
CA TRP A 25 -36.69 -19.24 -10.85
C TRP A 25 -36.01 -18.32 -9.82
N MET A 26 -36.29 -18.49 -8.54
CA MET A 26 -35.62 -17.74 -7.45
C MET A 26 -34.22 -18.27 -7.07
N GLY A 27 -33.80 -19.43 -7.59
CA GLY A 27 -32.41 -19.87 -7.59
C GLY A 27 -31.62 -19.10 -8.64
N GLY A 28 -31.50 -17.76 -8.45
CA GLY A 28 -31.07 -16.79 -9.42
C GLY A 28 -29.73 -17.12 -10.06
N CYS A 29 -29.72 -17.45 -11.35
CA CYS A 29 -28.53 -17.50 -12.19
C CYS A 29 -27.92 -16.10 -12.28
N ALA A 30 -26.87 -15.81 -11.50
CA ALA A 30 -26.06 -14.63 -11.74
C ALA A 30 -25.35 -14.80 -13.08
N VAL A 31 -25.54 -13.86 -14.00
CA VAL A 31 -24.87 -13.84 -15.30
C VAL A 31 -23.42 -13.43 -15.13
N GLY A 32 -22.52 -14.01 -15.92
CA GLY A 32 -21.10 -13.69 -15.93
C GLY A 32 -20.22 -14.80 -15.33
N PRO A 33 -18.89 -14.66 -15.45
CA PRO A 33 -17.96 -15.66 -14.92
C PRO A 33 -17.85 -15.53 -13.39
N ASP A 34 -17.78 -16.67 -12.71
CA ASP A 34 -17.40 -16.70 -11.32
C ASP A 34 -15.88 -16.50 -11.19
N TYR A 35 -15.49 -15.71 -10.21
CA TYR A 35 -14.07 -15.43 -9.99
C TYR A 35 -13.32 -16.70 -9.58
N ARG A 36 -12.19 -16.93 -10.26
CA ARG A 36 -11.20 -17.93 -9.89
C ARG A 36 -9.83 -17.27 -9.98
N ARG A 37 -9.05 -17.38 -8.90
CA ARG A 37 -7.69 -16.83 -8.88
C ARG A 37 -6.86 -17.48 -9.99
N PRO A 38 -6.31 -16.73 -10.96
CA PRO A 38 -5.41 -17.27 -11.97
C PRO A 38 -4.16 -17.83 -11.31
N PRO A 39 -3.62 -18.96 -11.80
CA PRO A 39 -2.36 -19.48 -11.31
C PRO A 39 -1.22 -18.51 -11.62
N VAL A 40 -0.31 -18.37 -10.68
CA VAL A 40 0.97 -17.69 -10.85
C VAL A 40 2.06 -18.72 -10.58
N GLU A 41 3.00 -18.84 -11.50
CA GLU A 41 4.17 -19.70 -11.30
C GLU A 41 5.04 -19.12 -10.21
N THR A 42 5.22 -19.86 -9.11
CA THR A 42 6.11 -19.50 -8.02
C THR A 42 7.22 -20.52 -7.95
N PRO A 43 8.51 -20.11 -7.89
CA PRO A 43 9.63 -21.03 -7.71
C PRO A 43 9.49 -21.75 -6.36
N ALA A 44 10.10 -22.94 -6.25
CA ALA A 44 10.07 -23.74 -5.02
C ALA A 44 10.88 -23.12 -3.88
N ALA A 45 11.92 -22.35 -4.21
CA ALA A 45 12.79 -21.66 -3.25
C ALA A 45 13.35 -20.39 -3.88
N TYR A 46 13.79 -19.44 -3.05
CA TYR A 46 14.58 -18.29 -3.51
C TYR A 46 15.97 -18.75 -3.92
N ARG A 47 16.48 -18.21 -5.01
CA ARG A 47 17.82 -18.53 -5.52
C ARG A 47 18.92 -18.02 -4.58
N GLU A 48 18.75 -16.82 -4.04
CA GLU A 48 19.70 -16.16 -3.17
C GLU A 48 19.55 -16.56 -1.69
N ALA A 49 18.56 -17.39 -1.35
CA ALA A 49 18.50 -18.03 -0.04
C ALA A 49 19.72 -18.96 0.09
N VAL A 50 20.52 -18.75 1.13
CA VAL A 50 21.69 -19.61 1.40
C VAL A 50 21.17 -21.04 1.63
N PRO A 51 21.69 -22.04 0.89
CA PRO A 51 21.42 -23.44 1.24
C PRO A 51 21.86 -23.69 2.69
N ASP A 52 21.19 -24.64 3.33
CA ASP A 52 21.31 -25.02 4.77
C ASP A 52 22.73 -25.53 5.13
N ASP A 53 23.78 -24.77 4.84
CA ASP A 53 25.17 -25.09 5.07
C ASP A 53 25.70 -24.30 6.29
N HIS A 54 25.35 -24.81 7.48
CA HIS A 54 25.97 -24.64 8.78
C HIS A 54 26.32 -23.24 9.36
N GLN A 55 26.18 -22.15 8.64
CA GLN A 55 26.39 -20.79 9.16
C GLN A 55 25.10 -20.03 9.44
N TRP A 56 24.03 -20.35 8.75
CA TRP A 56 22.69 -19.94 9.14
C TRP A 56 22.08 -21.08 9.95
N LYS A 57 22.31 -21.10 11.24
CA LYS A 57 21.46 -21.85 12.15
C LYS A 57 20.02 -21.56 11.70
N VAL A 58 19.26 -22.62 11.38
CA VAL A 58 17.79 -22.51 11.42
C VAL A 58 17.52 -21.77 12.71
N ALA A 59 17.14 -20.51 12.60
CA ALA A 59 16.93 -19.69 13.77
C ALA A 59 15.91 -20.45 14.58
N GLU A 60 16.35 -21.03 15.70
CA GLU A 60 15.39 -21.40 16.73
C GLU A 60 14.58 -20.12 16.94
N PRO A 61 13.26 -20.20 16.78
CA PRO A 61 12.45 -19.01 16.67
C PRO A 61 12.41 -18.27 18.00
N ARG A 62 13.34 -17.40 18.24
CA ARG A 62 12.96 -16.04 18.52
C ARG A 62 12.66 -15.44 17.14
N ALA A 63 11.67 -16.04 16.48
CA ALA A 63 10.99 -15.38 15.40
C ALA A 63 10.57 -14.06 16.01
N VAL A 64 11.21 -12.98 15.56
CA VAL A 64 10.64 -11.65 15.76
C VAL A 64 9.20 -11.84 15.35
N ASP A 65 8.27 -11.70 16.31
CA ASP A 65 6.85 -11.83 16.03
C ASP A 65 6.52 -10.67 15.09
N LEU A 66 6.69 -10.94 13.79
CA LEU A 66 6.48 -9.96 12.73
C LEU A 66 5.03 -9.49 12.65
N THR A 67 4.16 -10.09 13.47
CA THR A 67 2.72 -9.87 13.38
C THR A 67 2.29 -8.47 13.79
N GLN A 68 3.07 -7.71 14.58
CA GLN A 68 2.64 -6.37 15.00
C GLN A 68 3.75 -5.31 15.12
N ALA A 69 4.99 -5.64 15.44
CA ALA A 69 6.05 -4.67 15.73
C ALA A 69 7.44 -5.18 15.30
N TRP A 70 7.60 -5.46 13.99
CA TRP A 70 8.86 -5.99 13.45
C TRP A 70 10.09 -5.12 13.77
N TRP A 71 9.91 -3.80 13.89
CA TRP A 71 10.96 -2.85 14.24
C TRP A 71 11.44 -2.98 15.69
N ALA A 72 10.65 -3.60 16.57
CA ALA A 72 11.07 -3.88 17.94
C ALA A 72 12.27 -4.82 18.03
N GLY A 73 12.51 -5.61 16.98
CA GLY A 73 13.69 -6.47 16.88
C GLY A 73 15.03 -5.72 16.83
N PHE A 74 15.01 -4.39 16.57
CA PHE A 74 16.21 -3.55 16.69
C PHE A 74 16.55 -3.18 18.14
N GLU A 75 15.67 -3.49 19.11
CA GLU A 75 15.84 -3.24 20.55
C GLU A 75 16.13 -1.75 20.88
N ASP A 76 15.59 -0.81 20.07
CA ASP A 76 15.75 0.64 20.23
C ASP A 76 14.44 1.26 20.71
N ALA A 77 14.47 1.80 21.94
CA ALA A 77 13.29 2.39 22.57
C ALA A 77 12.86 3.70 21.88
N GLY A 78 13.82 4.51 21.40
CA GLY A 78 13.54 5.75 20.66
C GLY A 78 12.86 5.46 19.33
N LEU A 79 13.32 4.45 18.60
CA LEU A 79 12.68 3.99 17.37
C LEU A 79 11.25 3.50 17.62
N ASN A 80 11.04 2.71 18.69
CA ASN A 80 9.70 2.21 19.05
C ASN A 80 8.71 3.34 19.31
N GLU A 81 9.15 4.39 20.02
CA GLU A 81 8.33 5.56 20.28
C GLU A 81 7.99 6.33 18.99
N LEU A 82 8.96 6.55 18.11
CA LEU A 82 8.79 7.26 16.84
C LEU A 82 7.80 6.50 15.91
N VAL A 83 7.93 5.18 15.79
CA VAL A 83 6.99 4.38 14.99
C VAL A 83 5.59 4.43 15.60
N GLY A 84 5.45 4.40 16.92
CA GLY A 84 4.18 4.59 17.60
C GLY A 84 3.53 5.95 17.26
N GLN A 85 4.30 7.04 17.30
CA GLN A 85 3.84 8.38 16.94
C GLN A 85 3.45 8.46 15.45
N ALA A 86 4.24 7.90 14.54
CA ALA A 86 3.94 7.86 13.11
C ALA A 86 2.61 7.11 12.82
N ASN A 87 2.42 5.95 13.41
CA ASN A 87 1.19 5.17 13.27
C ASN A 87 -0.07 5.96 13.71
N ALA A 88 0.05 6.85 14.71
CA ALA A 88 -1.06 7.64 15.24
C ALA A 88 -1.30 8.94 14.49
N ALA A 89 -0.26 9.60 13.96
CA ALA A 89 -0.33 10.99 13.51
C ALA A 89 0.00 11.21 12.03
N ASN A 90 0.56 10.22 11.33
CA ASN A 90 0.96 10.35 9.93
C ASN A 90 -0.24 10.69 9.02
N GLN A 91 -0.10 11.76 8.20
CA GLN A 91 -1.21 12.26 7.38
C GLN A 91 -1.50 11.35 6.17
N SER A 92 -0.49 10.67 5.62
CA SER A 92 -0.68 9.71 4.53
C SER A 92 -1.46 8.47 5.01
N LEU A 93 -1.22 8.01 6.25
CA LEU A 93 -2.03 6.94 6.86
C LEU A 93 -3.47 7.39 7.07
N ARG A 94 -3.71 8.60 7.56
CA ARG A 94 -5.07 9.15 7.70
C ARG A 94 -5.78 9.28 6.36
N GLN A 95 -5.07 9.63 5.30
CA GLN A 95 -5.62 9.65 3.94
C GLN A 95 -6.01 8.23 3.50
N ALA A 96 -5.16 7.24 3.68
CA ALA A 96 -5.45 5.85 3.34
C ALA A 96 -6.65 5.29 4.15
N GLU A 97 -6.74 5.62 5.45
CA GLU A 97 -7.91 5.28 6.28
C GLU A 97 -9.20 5.94 5.78
N ALA A 98 -9.13 7.19 5.33
CA ALA A 98 -10.28 7.88 4.73
C ALA A 98 -10.72 7.23 3.42
N GLN A 99 -9.77 6.81 2.56
CA GLN A 99 -10.05 6.07 1.33
C GLN A 99 -10.69 4.71 1.61
N TYR A 100 -10.21 3.98 2.63
CA TYR A 100 -10.84 2.73 3.06
C TYR A 100 -12.28 2.96 3.57
N ARG A 101 -12.52 3.99 4.40
CA ARG A 101 -13.89 4.33 4.84
C ARG A 101 -14.80 4.71 3.66
N GLN A 102 -14.27 5.43 2.67
CA GLN A 102 -15.00 5.77 1.45
C GLN A 102 -15.38 4.50 0.66
N SER A 103 -14.46 3.56 0.47
CA SER A 103 -14.74 2.31 -0.26
C SER A 103 -15.78 1.45 0.45
N ARG A 104 -15.76 1.40 1.80
CA ARG A 104 -16.81 0.75 2.59
C ARG A 104 -18.18 1.41 2.39
N ALA A 105 -18.24 2.73 2.36
CA ALA A 105 -19.49 3.45 2.12
C ALA A 105 -20.03 3.18 0.70
N LEU A 106 -19.14 3.08 -0.30
CA LEU A 106 -19.53 2.69 -1.67
C LEU A 106 -20.09 1.25 -1.73
N ALA A 107 -19.48 0.31 -0.99
CA ALA A 107 -20.03 -1.05 -0.88
C ALA A 107 -21.41 -1.09 -0.21
N GLN A 108 -21.64 -0.23 0.80
CA GLN A 108 -22.97 -0.07 1.39
C GLN A 108 -23.97 0.57 0.43
N ALA A 109 -23.54 1.57 -0.34
CA ALA A 109 -24.37 2.20 -1.37
C ALA A 109 -24.78 1.19 -2.48
N ALA A 110 -23.85 0.34 -2.91
CA ALA A 110 -24.17 -0.74 -3.86
C ALA A 110 -25.22 -1.72 -3.30
N ARG A 111 -25.15 -2.07 -2.00
CA ARG A 111 -26.15 -2.93 -1.33
C ARG A 111 -27.53 -2.31 -1.29
N ALA A 112 -27.64 -0.98 -1.28
CA ALA A 112 -28.94 -0.31 -1.30
C ALA A 112 -29.75 -0.64 -2.56
N GLY A 113 -29.11 -0.97 -3.68
CA GLY A 113 -29.76 -1.41 -4.91
C GLY A 113 -30.59 -2.70 -4.78
N LEU A 114 -30.38 -3.50 -3.72
CA LEU A 114 -31.23 -4.67 -3.41
C LEU A 114 -32.62 -4.31 -2.87
N TYR A 115 -32.83 -3.07 -2.46
CA TYR A 115 -34.03 -2.63 -1.78
C TYR A 115 -34.76 -1.58 -2.61
N PRO A 116 -36.10 -1.45 -2.43
CA PRO A 116 -36.84 -0.38 -3.08
C PRO A 116 -36.43 0.99 -2.58
N THR A 117 -36.47 1.96 -3.48
CA THR A 117 -36.38 3.38 -3.14
C THR A 117 -37.77 3.94 -2.87
N LEU A 118 -37.90 4.78 -1.84
CA LEU A 118 -39.14 5.46 -1.51
C LEU A 118 -38.92 6.98 -1.62
N GLY A 119 -39.65 7.59 -2.51
CA GLY A 119 -39.66 9.03 -2.75
C GLY A 119 -40.96 9.69 -2.24
N ALA A 120 -40.92 10.96 -1.93
CA ALA A 120 -42.08 11.79 -1.67
C ALA A 120 -42.02 13.05 -2.53
N GLY A 121 -43.10 13.37 -3.16
CA GLY A 121 -43.19 14.54 -4.06
C GLY A 121 -44.45 15.35 -3.83
N VAL A 122 -44.32 16.66 -3.85
CA VAL A 122 -45.45 17.62 -3.91
C VAL A 122 -45.29 18.47 -5.15
N ALA A 123 -46.33 18.54 -5.97
CA ALA A 123 -46.30 19.36 -7.15
C ALA A 123 -47.60 20.18 -7.29
N VAL A 124 -47.44 21.42 -7.68
CA VAL A 124 -48.54 22.32 -8.05
C VAL A 124 -48.32 22.78 -9.48
N GLY A 125 -49.30 22.59 -10.32
CA GLY A 125 -49.20 22.93 -11.72
C GLY A 125 -50.50 23.55 -12.25
N ARG A 126 -50.37 24.39 -13.28
CA ARG A 126 -51.46 24.87 -14.11
C ARG A 126 -51.10 24.65 -15.56
N ALA A 127 -51.90 23.86 -16.24
CA ALA A 127 -51.63 23.50 -17.64
C ALA A 127 -52.84 23.85 -18.50
N ARG A 128 -52.59 24.31 -19.75
CA ARG A 128 -53.59 24.38 -20.81
C ARG A 128 -53.32 23.21 -21.75
N THR A 129 -54.27 22.32 -21.87
CA THR A 129 -54.24 21.21 -22.83
C THR A 129 -55.23 21.48 -23.96
N ASN A 130 -54.90 21.09 -25.18
CA ASN A 130 -55.78 21.09 -26.33
C ASN A 130 -55.94 19.64 -26.80
N ALA A 131 -57.10 19.07 -26.53
CA ALA A 131 -57.44 17.74 -26.98
C ALA A 131 -58.68 17.82 -27.89
N LEU A 132 -58.58 17.28 -29.11
CA LEU A 132 -59.68 17.31 -30.10
C LEU A 132 -60.29 18.69 -30.35
N GLY A 133 -59.45 19.78 -30.33
CA GLY A 133 -59.92 21.15 -30.56
C GLY A 133 -60.51 21.82 -29.30
N ILE A 134 -60.66 21.12 -28.19
CA ILE A 134 -61.17 21.68 -26.93
C ILE A 134 -59.98 22.10 -26.06
N GLN A 135 -59.90 23.40 -25.78
CA GLN A 135 -58.90 23.98 -24.89
C GLN A 135 -59.41 23.90 -23.43
N THR A 136 -58.71 23.16 -22.60
CA THR A 136 -59.00 23.07 -21.16
C THR A 136 -57.85 23.61 -20.35
N VAL A 137 -58.12 24.49 -19.39
CA VAL A 137 -57.15 24.96 -18.39
C VAL A 137 -57.44 24.24 -17.09
N SER A 138 -56.49 23.45 -16.60
CA SER A 138 -56.62 22.71 -15.34
C SER A 138 -55.53 23.11 -14.35
N ASN A 139 -55.87 23.17 -13.08
CA ASN A 139 -54.89 23.22 -12.00
C ASN A 139 -54.68 21.76 -11.51
N THR A 140 -53.50 21.45 -11.04
CA THR A 140 -53.18 20.17 -10.42
C THR A 140 -52.42 20.44 -9.14
N HIS A 141 -52.89 19.90 -8.06
CA HIS A 141 -52.21 19.85 -6.77
C HIS A 141 -52.03 18.38 -6.44
N SER A 142 -50.80 17.91 -6.38
CA SER A 142 -50.48 16.50 -6.07
C SER A 142 -49.48 16.38 -4.93
N ALA A 143 -49.71 15.40 -4.09
CA ALA A 143 -48.76 14.91 -3.04
C ALA A 143 -48.71 13.40 -3.12
N ASN A 144 -47.57 12.85 -3.48
CA ASN A 144 -47.40 11.43 -3.74
C ASN A 144 -46.26 10.87 -2.93
N LEU A 145 -46.41 9.60 -2.54
CA LEU A 145 -45.32 8.71 -2.18
C LEU A 145 -45.15 7.76 -3.34
N ASP A 146 -43.92 7.62 -3.81
CA ASP A 146 -43.56 6.71 -4.90
C ASP A 146 -42.50 5.71 -4.40
N ALA A 147 -42.70 4.45 -4.74
CA ALA A 147 -41.74 3.39 -4.51
C ALA A 147 -41.31 2.82 -5.87
N SER A 148 -40.03 2.60 -6.05
CA SER A 148 -39.46 1.95 -7.23
C SER A 148 -38.43 0.91 -6.80
N TRP A 149 -38.50 -0.26 -7.41
CA TRP A 149 -37.61 -1.36 -7.13
C TRP A 149 -37.27 -2.16 -8.40
N GLU A 150 -35.99 -2.19 -8.74
CA GLU A 150 -35.50 -3.06 -9.79
C GLU A 150 -35.19 -4.45 -9.21
N LEU A 151 -35.85 -5.47 -9.71
CA LEU A 151 -35.61 -6.85 -9.29
C LEU A 151 -34.35 -7.38 -9.97
N ASP A 152 -33.38 -7.80 -9.18
CA ASP A 152 -32.10 -8.33 -9.67
C ASP A 152 -32.24 -9.76 -10.18
N LEU A 153 -32.94 -9.96 -11.29
CA LEU A 153 -33.18 -11.26 -11.91
C LEU A 153 -31.90 -11.88 -12.49
N TRP A 154 -31.05 -11.02 -13.07
CA TRP A 154 -29.86 -11.44 -13.82
C TRP A 154 -28.56 -11.28 -13.05
N GLY A 155 -28.63 -10.78 -11.82
CA GLY A 155 -27.49 -10.63 -10.93
C GLY A 155 -26.69 -9.36 -11.17
N GLN A 156 -27.18 -8.35 -11.87
CA GLN A 156 -26.48 -7.09 -12.10
C GLN A 156 -26.16 -6.38 -10.79
N VAL A 157 -27.15 -6.26 -9.89
CA VAL A 157 -26.96 -5.62 -8.59
C VAL A 157 -26.03 -6.46 -7.71
N ARG A 158 -26.22 -7.78 -7.68
CA ARG A 158 -25.34 -8.70 -6.92
C ARG A 158 -23.90 -8.62 -7.39
N ARG A 159 -23.63 -8.59 -8.71
CA ARG A 159 -22.28 -8.43 -9.28
C ARG A 159 -21.69 -7.04 -8.97
N SER A 160 -22.52 -6.00 -8.99
CA SER A 160 -22.07 -4.66 -8.56
C SER A 160 -21.69 -4.61 -7.08
N ILE A 161 -22.42 -5.31 -6.22
CA ILE A 161 -22.09 -5.46 -4.78
C ILE A 161 -20.80 -6.24 -4.61
N GLU A 162 -20.61 -7.34 -5.33
CA GLU A 162 -19.40 -8.14 -5.36
C GLU A 162 -18.18 -7.29 -5.73
N ALA A 163 -18.27 -6.55 -6.84
CA ALA A 163 -17.23 -5.64 -7.28
C ALA A 163 -16.91 -4.54 -6.25
N ALA A 164 -17.92 -3.94 -5.65
CA ALA A 164 -17.75 -2.89 -4.64
C ALA A 164 -17.14 -3.46 -3.33
N ARG A 165 -17.53 -4.68 -2.93
CA ARG A 165 -16.95 -5.38 -1.79
C ARG A 165 -15.48 -5.72 -2.00
N ASP A 166 -15.14 -6.27 -3.16
CA ASP A 166 -13.75 -6.61 -3.51
C ASP A 166 -12.88 -5.36 -3.58
N ASN A 167 -13.38 -4.25 -4.13
CA ASN A 167 -12.68 -2.96 -4.09
C ASN A 167 -12.50 -2.44 -2.67
N SER A 168 -13.45 -2.67 -1.76
CA SER A 168 -13.31 -2.30 -0.35
C SER A 168 -12.24 -3.16 0.34
N GLN A 169 -12.16 -4.46 0.03
CA GLN A 169 -11.10 -5.34 0.51
C GLN A 169 -9.73 -4.95 -0.05
N ALA A 170 -9.65 -4.56 -1.33
CA ALA A 170 -8.44 -4.02 -1.93
C ALA A 170 -7.97 -2.75 -1.20
N SER A 171 -8.89 -1.83 -0.90
CA SER A 171 -8.57 -0.60 -0.16
C SER A 171 -8.13 -0.85 1.28
N ALA A 172 -8.63 -1.91 1.94
CA ALA A 172 -8.16 -2.34 3.25
C ALA A 172 -6.70 -2.85 3.18
N ALA A 173 -6.39 -3.63 2.14
CA ALA A 173 -5.03 -4.11 1.89
C ALA A 173 -4.07 -2.95 1.52
N ASP A 174 -4.54 -1.96 0.75
CA ASP A 174 -3.78 -0.73 0.46
C ASP A 174 -3.42 0.04 1.72
N LEU A 175 -4.35 0.15 2.68
CA LEU A 175 -4.08 0.77 3.98
C LEU A 175 -2.98 0.00 4.74
N ALA A 176 -3.01 -1.33 4.72
CA ALA A 176 -1.96 -2.14 5.33
C ALA A 176 -0.61 -1.95 4.62
N ALA A 177 -0.59 -1.90 3.29
CA ALA A 177 0.60 -1.63 2.49
C ALA A 177 1.17 -0.22 2.77
N ALA A 178 0.32 0.79 2.86
CA ALA A 178 0.71 2.15 3.21
C ALA A 178 1.33 2.20 4.61
N ARG A 179 0.74 1.51 5.59
CA ARG A 179 1.29 1.42 6.95
C ARG A 179 2.68 0.79 6.96
N LEU A 180 2.86 -0.34 6.30
CA LEU A 180 4.15 -1.01 6.18
C LEU A 180 5.20 -0.13 5.48
N THR A 181 4.78 0.62 4.46
CA THR A 181 5.66 1.55 3.74
C THR A 181 6.12 2.69 4.64
N ILE A 182 5.21 3.36 5.34
CA ILE A 182 5.54 4.47 6.26
C ILE A 182 6.43 4.00 7.41
N GLN A 183 6.15 2.82 7.98
CA GLN A 183 6.99 2.23 9.01
C GLN A 183 8.40 1.93 8.48
N GLY A 184 8.50 1.33 7.29
CA GLY A 184 9.78 1.02 6.66
C GLY A 184 10.59 2.28 6.34
N GLU A 185 9.96 3.32 5.82
CA GLU A 185 10.58 4.61 5.51
C GLU A 185 11.11 5.28 6.78
N LEU A 186 10.29 5.34 7.84
CA LEU A 186 10.71 5.90 9.12
C LEU A 186 11.91 5.16 9.71
N VAL A 187 11.92 3.83 9.68
CA VAL A 187 13.04 3.03 10.20
C VAL A 187 14.30 3.26 9.37
N GLN A 188 14.18 3.35 8.04
CA GLN A 188 15.31 3.62 7.15
C GLN A 188 15.88 5.03 7.40
N ASP A 189 15.05 6.06 7.48
CA ASP A 189 15.47 7.43 7.77
C ASP A 189 16.14 7.53 9.14
N TYR A 190 15.59 6.84 10.13
CA TYR A 190 16.18 6.78 11.47
C TYR A 190 17.57 6.11 11.46
N ILE A 191 17.71 4.96 10.79
CA ILE A 191 19.01 4.28 10.63
C ILE A 191 20.01 5.22 9.93
N GLN A 192 19.61 5.85 8.83
CA GLN A 192 20.46 6.76 8.08
C GLN A 192 20.87 7.99 8.91
N LEU A 193 19.97 8.51 9.75
CA LEU A 193 20.27 9.60 10.68
C LEU A 193 21.32 9.16 11.71
N ARG A 194 21.18 7.96 12.30
CA ARG A 194 22.17 7.40 13.23
C ARG A 194 23.52 7.14 12.57
N VAL A 195 23.54 6.63 11.34
CA VAL A 195 24.76 6.49 10.53
C VAL A 195 25.42 7.86 10.33
N THR A 196 24.65 8.88 10.02
CA THR A 196 25.15 10.25 9.86
C THR A 196 25.71 10.80 11.17
N ASP A 197 25.10 10.54 12.33
CA ASP A 197 25.63 10.89 13.66
C ASP A 197 27.00 10.24 13.90
N VAL A 198 27.18 8.96 13.56
CA VAL A 198 28.49 8.27 13.67
C VAL A 198 29.53 8.87 12.72
N LEU A 199 29.14 9.20 11.48
CA LEU A 199 30.02 9.88 10.53
C LEU A 199 30.45 11.25 11.05
N LYS A 200 29.54 12.04 11.62
CA LYS A 200 29.87 13.32 12.26
C LYS A 200 30.89 13.14 13.39
N ALA A 201 30.71 12.13 14.23
CA ALA A 201 31.66 11.80 15.29
C ALA A 201 33.04 11.39 14.73
N LEU A 202 33.08 10.65 13.62
CA LEU A 202 34.32 10.33 12.90
C LEU A 202 35.00 11.61 12.41
N TYR A 203 34.29 12.47 11.69
CA TYR A 203 34.86 13.72 11.18
C TYR A 203 35.33 14.65 12.28
N ALA A 204 34.63 14.76 13.42
CA ALA A 204 35.07 15.56 14.56
C ALA A 204 36.43 15.10 15.09
N ARG A 205 36.67 13.79 15.24
CA ARG A 205 37.97 13.21 15.64
C ARG A 205 39.03 13.45 14.56
N THR A 206 38.69 13.28 13.30
CA THR A 206 39.61 13.49 12.17
C THR A 206 40.06 14.94 12.06
N LEU A 207 39.15 15.91 12.26
CA LEU A 207 39.45 17.32 12.22
C LEU A 207 40.44 17.68 13.33
N ALA A 208 40.24 17.18 14.55
CA ALA A 208 41.19 17.40 15.64
C ALA A 208 42.59 16.86 15.33
N ALA A 209 42.68 15.66 14.70
CA ALA A 209 43.93 15.08 14.28
C ALA A 209 44.63 15.87 13.14
N TYR A 210 43.83 16.39 12.19
CA TYR A 210 44.35 17.22 11.08
C TYR A 210 44.80 18.59 11.56
N GLU A 211 44.13 19.21 12.54
CA GLU A 211 44.59 20.44 13.19
C GLU A 211 45.92 20.26 13.92
N GLU A 212 46.09 19.13 14.64
CA GLU A 212 47.38 18.78 15.26
C GLU A 212 48.47 18.60 14.22
N SER A 213 48.19 17.90 13.12
CA SER A 213 49.12 17.70 12.01
C SER A 213 49.54 19.03 11.37
N LEU A 214 48.59 19.93 11.14
CA LEU A 214 48.85 21.28 10.61
C LEU A 214 49.75 22.08 11.55
N LYS A 215 49.48 22.10 12.87
CA LYS A 215 50.30 22.77 13.87
C LYS A 215 51.73 22.23 13.91
N LEU A 216 51.88 20.89 13.83
CA LEU A 216 53.18 20.23 13.76
C LEU A 216 53.93 20.68 12.49
N THR A 217 53.32 20.61 11.32
CA THR A 217 53.92 20.96 10.02
C THR A 217 54.32 22.44 9.98
N GLN A 218 53.49 23.36 10.54
CA GLN A 218 53.82 24.77 10.70
C GLN A 218 55.03 25.00 11.62
N SER A 219 55.17 24.20 12.65
CA SER A 219 56.33 24.29 13.57
C SER A 219 57.61 23.81 12.90
N GLN A 220 57.53 22.70 12.13
CA GLN A 220 58.64 22.21 11.34
C GLN A 220 59.05 23.16 10.18
N PHE A 221 58.09 23.84 9.57
CA PHE A 221 58.36 24.88 8.56
C PHE A 221 59.12 26.05 9.18
N ARG A 222 58.71 26.55 10.40
CA ARG A 222 59.42 27.59 11.12
C ARG A 222 60.84 27.18 11.53
N ALA A 223 61.07 25.89 11.77
CA ALA A 223 62.38 25.31 12.04
C ALA A 223 63.21 25.02 10.75
N GLY A 224 62.68 25.29 9.57
CA GLY A 224 63.37 25.05 8.28
C GLY A 224 63.39 23.58 7.87
N VAL A 225 62.61 22.69 8.49
CA VAL A 225 62.58 21.25 8.20
C VAL A 225 61.47 20.90 7.15
N ALA A 226 60.32 21.54 7.21
CA ALA A 226 59.23 21.34 6.26
C ALA A 226 59.20 22.49 5.23
N THR A 227 58.52 22.25 4.10
CA THR A 227 58.36 23.23 3.03
C THR A 227 57.04 24.00 3.18
N SER A 228 56.94 25.18 2.51
CA SER A 228 55.62 25.87 2.43
C SER A 228 54.56 25.03 1.70
N GLY A 229 54.94 24.15 0.80
CA GLY A 229 54.07 23.19 0.12
C GLY A 229 53.45 22.21 1.12
N ASP A 230 54.20 21.71 2.12
CA ASP A 230 53.68 20.81 3.14
C ASP A 230 52.63 21.51 4.03
N VAL A 231 52.86 22.78 4.37
CA VAL A 231 51.90 23.57 5.14
C VAL A 231 50.60 23.81 4.33
N ALA A 232 50.73 24.14 3.04
CA ALA A 232 49.60 24.33 2.15
C ALA A 232 48.78 23.03 1.99
N LEU A 233 49.46 21.88 1.85
CA LEU A 233 48.81 20.56 1.76
C LEU A 233 48.05 20.20 3.04
N ALA A 234 48.65 20.49 4.23
CA ALA A 234 47.98 20.28 5.50
C ALA A 234 46.73 21.16 5.63
N GLN A 235 46.80 22.42 5.19
CA GLN A 235 45.64 23.30 5.20
C GLN A 235 44.55 22.87 4.25
N VAL A 236 44.88 22.40 3.01
CA VAL A 236 43.89 21.86 2.06
C VAL A 236 43.20 20.66 2.66
N THR A 237 43.95 19.72 3.26
CA THR A 237 43.39 18.50 3.87
C THR A 237 42.40 18.81 5.00
N LEU A 238 42.78 19.74 5.89
CA LEU A 238 41.91 20.20 6.97
C LEU A 238 40.63 20.85 6.42
N ASN A 239 40.77 21.81 5.52
CA ASN A 239 39.63 22.55 4.96
C ASN A 239 38.67 21.61 4.17
N ALA A 240 39.19 20.63 3.45
CA ALA A 240 38.38 19.65 2.75
C ALA A 240 37.58 18.78 3.72
N ALA A 241 38.20 18.32 4.81
CA ALA A 241 37.50 17.58 5.86
C ALA A 241 36.44 18.42 6.58
N GLN A 242 36.73 19.73 6.83
CA GLN A 242 35.73 20.67 7.40
C GLN A 242 34.52 20.84 6.49
N ALA A 243 34.74 21.01 5.16
CA ALA A 243 33.65 21.11 4.20
C ALA A 243 32.76 19.85 4.21
N GLN A 244 33.37 18.67 4.26
CA GLN A 244 32.64 17.40 4.35
C GLN A 244 31.86 17.26 5.67
N ALA A 245 32.42 17.73 6.79
CA ALA A 245 31.73 17.73 8.06
C ALA A 245 30.49 18.63 8.04
N MET A 246 30.56 19.80 7.39
CA MET A 246 29.42 20.71 7.22
C MET A 246 28.32 20.08 6.34
N ASP A 247 28.70 19.33 5.29
CA ASP A 247 27.74 18.64 4.43
C ASP A 247 26.95 17.55 5.21
N LEU A 248 27.58 16.88 6.17
CA LEU A 248 26.88 15.96 7.07
C LEU A 248 25.82 16.64 7.95
N ASP A 249 26.01 17.92 8.31
CA ASP A 249 24.98 18.68 9.02
C ASP A 249 23.75 18.91 8.15
N VAL A 250 23.94 19.20 6.85
CA VAL A 250 22.84 19.32 5.90
C VAL A 250 22.07 18.00 5.78
N GLN A 251 22.79 16.89 5.60
CA GLN A 251 22.17 15.56 5.47
C GLN A 251 21.40 15.18 6.75
N ARG A 252 21.98 15.45 7.91
CA ARG A 252 21.34 15.18 9.21
C ARG A 252 20.03 15.96 9.36
N ASN A 253 20.07 17.25 9.04
CA ASN A 253 18.89 18.12 9.14
C ASN A 253 17.79 17.66 8.16
N GLN A 254 18.16 17.25 6.93
CA GLN A 254 17.19 16.72 5.97
C GLN A 254 16.49 15.45 6.48
N LEU A 255 17.24 14.53 7.10
CA LEU A 255 16.67 13.31 7.69
C LEU A 255 15.78 13.62 8.89
N GLU A 256 16.18 14.58 9.74
CA GLU A 256 15.36 15.05 10.86
C GLU A 256 14.04 15.66 10.38
N HIS A 257 14.09 16.45 9.30
CA HIS A 257 12.90 17.02 8.67
C HIS A 257 12.01 15.93 8.04
N ALA A 258 12.58 14.91 7.39
CA ALA A 258 11.84 13.79 6.83
C ALA A 258 11.11 12.99 7.92
N ILE A 259 11.82 12.67 9.01
CA ILE A 259 11.25 12.00 10.18
C ILE A 259 10.10 12.85 10.76
N ALA A 260 10.28 14.17 10.94
CA ALA A 260 9.23 15.04 11.44
C ALA A 260 7.95 14.98 10.60
N VAL A 261 8.07 14.99 9.26
CA VAL A 261 6.95 14.86 8.34
C VAL A 261 6.25 13.50 8.50
N LEU A 262 7.02 12.40 8.63
CA LEU A 262 6.46 11.08 8.87
C LEU A 262 5.70 11.00 10.21
N LEU A 263 6.13 11.76 11.23
CA LEU A 263 5.43 11.89 12.51
C LEU A 263 4.22 12.84 12.45
N GLY A 264 3.95 13.48 11.30
CA GLY A 264 2.89 14.47 11.15
C GLY A 264 3.15 15.77 11.92
N ARG A 265 4.43 16.13 12.16
CA ARG A 265 4.89 17.34 12.88
C ARG A 265 5.52 18.34 11.91
N ALA A 266 5.46 19.61 12.26
CA ALA A 266 6.23 20.63 11.56
C ALA A 266 7.74 20.41 11.82
N PRO A 267 8.60 20.41 10.78
CA PRO A 267 10.04 20.19 10.96
C PRO A 267 10.70 21.13 11.96
N ALA A 268 10.21 22.38 12.06
CA ALA A 268 10.74 23.37 13.00
C ALA A 268 10.48 23.05 14.50
N GLU A 269 9.59 22.11 14.79
CA GLU A 269 9.19 21.71 16.16
C GLU A 269 9.74 20.35 16.56
N PHE A 270 10.60 19.78 15.74
CA PHE A 270 11.14 18.44 15.96
C PHE A 270 12.68 18.45 15.94
N THR A 271 13.26 17.81 16.91
CA THR A 271 14.70 17.60 17.04
C THR A 271 14.97 16.25 17.67
N LEU A 272 15.95 15.54 17.15
CA LEU A 272 16.42 14.27 17.66
C LEU A 272 17.85 14.42 18.17
N ALA A 273 18.11 14.09 19.43
CA ALA A 273 19.45 14.14 19.98
C ALA A 273 20.37 13.12 19.30
N PRO A 274 21.65 13.46 19.02
CA PRO A 274 22.63 12.49 18.58
C PRO A 274 22.82 11.40 19.64
N GLU A 275 22.79 10.13 19.21
CA GLU A 275 22.99 8.98 20.08
C GLU A 275 23.97 7.99 19.46
N PRO A 276 24.68 7.19 20.30
CA PRO A 276 25.53 6.12 19.80
C PRO A 276 24.69 5.08 19.01
N PHE A 277 25.23 4.63 17.90
CA PHE A 277 24.59 3.64 17.05
C PHE A 277 24.98 2.22 17.49
N SER A 278 24.00 1.41 17.90
CA SER A 278 24.22 0.05 18.41
C SER A 278 23.32 -1.01 17.76
N MET A 279 22.58 -0.66 16.70
CA MET A 279 21.66 -1.59 16.03
C MET A 279 22.41 -2.72 15.33
N ARG A 280 21.76 -3.90 15.28
CA ARG A 280 22.19 -5.06 14.53
C ARG A 280 21.17 -5.40 13.45
N PRO A 281 21.60 -5.97 12.31
CA PRO A 281 20.68 -6.44 11.29
C PRO A 281 19.67 -7.44 11.85
N LEU A 282 18.42 -7.35 11.38
CA LEU A 282 17.39 -8.31 11.76
C LEU A 282 17.65 -9.65 11.07
N ALA A 283 17.70 -10.73 11.83
CA ALA A 283 17.70 -12.08 11.30
C ALA A 283 16.26 -12.47 10.89
N VAL A 284 15.95 -12.33 9.61
CA VAL A 284 14.61 -12.58 9.07
C VAL A 284 14.64 -13.80 8.17
N PRO A 285 13.92 -14.90 8.53
CA PRO A 285 13.78 -16.03 7.63
C PRO A 285 12.91 -15.64 6.42
N PRO A 286 13.40 -15.82 5.18
CA PRO A 286 12.66 -15.38 3.97
C PRO A 286 11.37 -16.18 3.72
N GLY A 287 11.24 -17.38 4.29
CA GLY A 287 10.09 -18.25 4.05
C GLY A 287 10.10 -18.85 2.64
N LEU A 288 8.92 -19.33 2.18
CA LEU A 288 8.74 -19.86 0.83
C LEU A 288 8.26 -18.74 -0.12
N PRO A 289 8.67 -18.74 -1.39
CA PRO A 289 8.18 -17.76 -2.38
C PRO A 289 6.65 -17.72 -2.50
N SER A 290 5.98 -18.85 -2.39
CA SER A 290 4.51 -18.93 -2.41
C SER A 290 3.84 -18.23 -1.21
N ALA A 291 4.53 -18.12 -0.07
CA ALA A 291 3.99 -17.44 1.11
C ALA A 291 3.80 -15.93 0.91
N LEU A 292 4.51 -15.30 -0.06
CA LEU A 292 4.30 -13.89 -0.41
C LEU A 292 2.87 -13.61 -0.86
N LEU A 293 2.24 -14.56 -1.54
CA LEU A 293 0.86 -14.42 -2.04
C LEU A 293 -0.17 -14.20 -0.92
N GLU A 294 0.17 -14.59 0.31
CA GLU A 294 -0.70 -14.50 1.48
C GLU A 294 -0.24 -13.42 2.47
N ARG A 295 1.05 -13.07 2.43
CA ARG A 295 1.70 -12.19 3.42
C ARG A 295 1.91 -10.76 2.94
N ARG A 296 1.80 -10.49 1.64
CA ARG A 296 1.98 -9.13 1.11
C ARG A 296 0.64 -8.44 0.88
N PRO A 297 0.42 -7.30 1.52
CA PRO A 297 -0.85 -6.57 1.36
C PRO A 297 -1.04 -5.99 -0.04
N ASP A 298 0.02 -5.56 -0.73
CA ASP A 298 -0.04 -5.06 -2.12
C ASP A 298 -0.46 -6.14 -3.12
N ILE A 299 0.05 -7.38 -2.96
CA ILE A 299 -0.36 -8.53 -3.77
C ILE A 299 -1.85 -8.84 -3.52
N SER A 300 -2.27 -8.82 -2.26
CA SER A 300 -3.67 -9.03 -1.89
C SER A 300 -4.58 -7.93 -2.45
N ALA A 301 -4.16 -6.67 -2.42
CA ALA A 301 -4.91 -5.57 -3.02
C ALA A 301 -5.08 -5.75 -4.54
N ALA A 302 -4.02 -6.14 -5.24
CA ALA A 302 -4.05 -6.39 -6.67
C ALA A 302 -4.98 -7.56 -7.02
N GLU A 303 -4.96 -8.64 -6.22
CA GLU A 303 -5.85 -9.80 -6.37
C GLU A 303 -7.32 -9.41 -6.17
N ARG A 304 -7.64 -8.63 -5.15
CA ARG A 304 -9.01 -8.15 -4.93
C ARG A 304 -9.50 -7.22 -6.03
N ARG A 305 -8.65 -6.35 -6.60
CA ARG A 305 -9.00 -5.54 -7.78
C ARG A 305 -9.29 -6.39 -9.01
N MET A 306 -8.56 -7.46 -9.20
CA MET A 306 -8.81 -8.42 -10.28
C MET A 306 -10.17 -9.12 -10.08
N ALA A 307 -10.51 -9.52 -8.85
CA ALA A 307 -11.83 -10.07 -8.51
C ALA A 307 -12.95 -9.07 -8.80
N ALA A 308 -12.78 -7.80 -8.42
CA ALA A 308 -13.72 -6.73 -8.72
C ALA A 308 -13.91 -6.53 -10.25
N ALA A 309 -12.82 -6.57 -11.02
CA ALA A 309 -12.88 -6.48 -12.48
C ALA A 309 -13.63 -7.68 -13.10
N ASN A 310 -13.44 -8.90 -12.57
CA ASN A 310 -14.21 -10.07 -12.98
C ASN A 310 -15.72 -9.90 -12.72
N ALA A 311 -16.10 -9.38 -11.55
CA ALA A 311 -17.49 -9.12 -11.23
C ALA A 311 -18.10 -8.07 -12.17
N ASN A 312 -17.34 -7.08 -12.61
CA ASN A 312 -17.78 -6.06 -13.57
C ASN A 312 -18.06 -6.64 -14.97
N ILE A 313 -17.43 -7.75 -15.38
CA ILE A 313 -17.82 -8.48 -16.58
C ILE A 313 -19.26 -9.00 -16.44
N GLY A 314 -19.60 -9.50 -15.23
CA GLY A 314 -20.96 -9.93 -14.92
C GLY A 314 -21.98 -8.78 -15.02
N VAL A 315 -21.63 -7.59 -14.53
CA VAL A 315 -22.47 -6.37 -14.66
C VAL A 315 -22.69 -6.02 -16.13
N ALA A 316 -21.63 -5.99 -16.95
CA ALA A 316 -21.72 -5.69 -18.37
C ALA A 316 -22.56 -6.73 -19.14
N ARG A 317 -22.42 -8.02 -18.81
CA ARG A 317 -23.22 -9.10 -19.41
C ARG A 317 -24.68 -9.04 -18.99
N ALA A 318 -24.99 -8.66 -17.75
CA ALA A 318 -26.35 -8.52 -17.27
C ALA A 318 -27.13 -7.44 -18.05
N ALA A 319 -26.45 -6.41 -18.58
CA ALA A 319 -27.05 -5.35 -19.39
C ALA A 319 -27.63 -5.82 -20.75
N TYR A 320 -27.34 -7.06 -21.19
CA TYR A 320 -27.96 -7.64 -22.37
C TYR A 320 -29.40 -8.12 -22.12
N PHE A 321 -29.79 -8.28 -20.87
CA PHE A 321 -31.10 -8.82 -20.48
C PHE A 321 -32.05 -7.69 -20.08
N PRO A 322 -33.39 -7.91 -20.23
CA PRO A 322 -34.36 -6.89 -19.82
C PRO A 322 -34.39 -6.66 -18.31
N SER A 323 -34.46 -5.42 -17.87
CA SER A 323 -34.68 -5.08 -16.46
C SER A 323 -36.16 -5.16 -16.10
N LEU A 324 -36.48 -5.66 -14.89
CA LEU A 324 -37.81 -5.70 -14.34
C LEU A 324 -37.91 -4.70 -13.17
N VAL A 325 -38.67 -3.63 -13.40
CA VAL A 325 -38.91 -2.59 -12.39
C VAL A 325 -40.34 -2.69 -11.86
N LEU A 326 -40.45 -2.82 -10.55
CA LEU A 326 -41.74 -2.70 -9.83
C LEU A 326 -41.89 -1.26 -9.35
N SER A 327 -43.09 -0.70 -9.53
CA SER A 327 -43.44 0.65 -9.08
C SER A 327 -44.75 0.67 -8.31
N ALA A 328 -44.82 1.55 -7.31
CA ALA A 328 -46.02 1.80 -6.55
C ALA A 328 -46.10 3.32 -6.28
N VAL A 329 -47.24 3.90 -6.53
CA VAL A 329 -47.52 5.30 -6.21
C VAL A 329 -48.79 5.35 -5.39
N GLY A 330 -48.79 6.12 -4.32
CA GLY A 330 -49.98 6.41 -3.54
C GLY A 330 -49.97 7.86 -3.07
N GLY A 331 -51.14 8.51 -3.13
CA GLY A 331 -51.18 9.93 -2.78
C GLY A 331 -52.53 10.58 -2.97
N ALA A 332 -52.48 11.90 -3.12
CA ALA A 332 -53.63 12.72 -3.38
C ALA A 332 -53.36 13.66 -4.56
N SER A 333 -54.33 13.78 -5.49
CA SER A 333 -54.28 14.69 -6.61
C SER A 333 -55.65 15.38 -6.81
N SER A 334 -55.68 16.70 -6.90
CA SER A 334 -56.93 17.46 -7.05
C SER A 334 -56.69 18.73 -7.85
N GLY A 335 -57.73 19.17 -8.55
CA GLY A 335 -57.77 20.50 -9.23
C GLY A 335 -57.98 21.67 -8.26
N SER A 336 -58.33 21.41 -7.01
CA SER A 336 -58.64 22.41 -5.98
C SER A 336 -57.91 22.10 -4.67
N LEU A 337 -57.35 23.11 -4.04
CA LEU A 337 -56.70 23.00 -2.72
C LEU A 337 -57.71 22.55 -1.64
N ALA A 338 -58.97 22.97 -1.73
CA ALA A 338 -60.00 22.62 -0.74
C ALA A 338 -60.29 21.10 -0.68
N ASN A 339 -60.15 20.40 -1.80
CA ASN A 339 -60.43 18.97 -1.93
C ASN A 339 -59.18 18.08 -2.04
N TRP A 340 -58.00 18.65 -1.79
CA TRP A 340 -56.73 18.00 -2.07
C TRP A 340 -56.59 16.64 -1.38
N PHE A 341 -56.87 16.58 -0.06
CA PHE A 341 -56.79 15.36 0.74
C PHE A 341 -58.13 14.66 0.95
N GLY A 342 -59.20 15.15 0.30
CA GLY A 342 -60.50 14.53 0.35
C GLY A 342 -60.60 13.21 -0.40
N PRO A 343 -61.67 12.39 -0.10
CA PRO A 343 -61.81 11.07 -0.76
C PRO A 343 -61.73 11.05 -2.29
N PRO A 344 -62.24 12.06 -3.00
CA PRO A 344 -62.16 12.13 -4.46
C PRO A 344 -60.73 12.35 -4.99
N GLY A 345 -59.81 12.92 -4.17
CA GLY A 345 -58.44 13.20 -4.57
C GLY A 345 -57.47 12.06 -4.36
N ARG A 346 -57.85 10.94 -3.72
CA ARG A 346 -56.96 9.81 -3.45
C ARG A 346 -56.66 9.06 -4.74
N VAL A 347 -55.36 8.87 -5.02
CA VAL A 347 -54.86 8.17 -6.19
C VAL A 347 -53.86 7.11 -5.77
N TRP A 348 -53.86 6.01 -6.49
CA TRP A 348 -52.80 4.99 -6.35
C TRP A 348 -52.61 4.28 -7.67
N SER A 349 -51.40 3.78 -7.88
CA SER A 349 -51.08 2.88 -8.99
C SER A 349 -50.05 1.86 -8.55
N LEU A 350 -50.13 0.65 -9.10
CA LEU A 350 -49.13 -0.38 -8.99
C LEU A 350 -48.74 -0.78 -10.40
N GLY A 351 -47.43 -0.90 -10.65
CA GLY A 351 -46.91 -1.23 -11.98
C GLY A 351 -45.77 -2.22 -11.93
N ALA A 352 -45.63 -3.01 -12.98
CA ALA A 352 -44.46 -3.82 -13.27
C ALA A 352 -44.09 -3.55 -14.74
N ALA A 353 -42.87 -3.14 -14.98
CA ALA A 353 -42.36 -2.84 -16.31
C ALA A 353 -41.14 -3.73 -16.61
N LEU A 354 -41.23 -4.54 -17.68
CA LEU A 354 -40.11 -5.28 -18.24
C LEU A 354 -39.61 -4.52 -19.48
N ALA A 355 -38.38 -4.00 -19.44
CA ALA A 355 -37.82 -3.22 -20.52
C ALA A 355 -36.42 -3.73 -20.90
N GLY A 356 -36.18 -3.86 -22.21
CA GLY A 356 -34.88 -4.25 -22.74
C GLY A 356 -34.57 -3.54 -24.04
N THR A 357 -33.30 -3.21 -24.24
CA THR A 357 -32.84 -2.55 -25.47
C THR A 357 -32.67 -3.60 -26.59
N ILE A 358 -33.34 -3.44 -27.71
CA ILE A 358 -33.27 -4.36 -28.87
C ILE A 358 -32.08 -3.98 -29.77
N PHE A 359 -31.85 -2.68 -29.99
CA PHE A 359 -30.79 -2.20 -30.87
C PHE A 359 -30.10 -0.97 -30.24
N ASP A 360 -28.77 -1.01 -30.16
CA ASP A 360 -27.92 0.03 -29.55
C ASP A 360 -26.65 0.32 -30.36
N ALA A 361 -26.63 -0.06 -31.63
CA ALA A 361 -25.47 0.10 -32.53
C ALA A 361 -24.15 -0.48 -31.96
N GLY A 362 -24.23 -1.51 -31.13
CA GLY A 362 -23.07 -2.21 -30.57
C GLY A 362 -22.54 -1.67 -29.24
N LEU A 363 -23.26 -0.74 -28.59
CA LEU A 363 -22.83 -0.16 -27.32
C LEU A 363 -22.54 -1.24 -26.25
N ARG A 364 -23.45 -2.19 -26.02
CA ARG A 364 -23.29 -3.26 -25.03
C ARG A 364 -22.13 -4.20 -25.35
N ASN A 365 -21.88 -4.47 -26.64
CA ASN A 365 -20.72 -5.26 -27.07
C ASN A 365 -19.42 -4.53 -26.68
N ALA A 366 -19.31 -3.25 -27.02
CA ALA A 366 -18.15 -2.44 -26.67
C ALA A 366 -17.94 -2.32 -25.12
N GLN A 367 -19.02 -2.21 -24.34
CA GLN A 367 -18.97 -2.20 -22.89
C GLN A 367 -18.53 -3.56 -22.30
N ASN A 368 -18.98 -4.67 -22.86
CA ASN A 368 -18.53 -6.00 -22.48
C ASN A 368 -17.04 -6.19 -22.81
N ASP A 369 -16.61 -5.80 -24.01
CA ASP A 369 -15.21 -5.90 -24.44
C ASP A 369 -14.31 -5.01 -23.57
N GLN A 370 -14.78 -3.82 -23.19
CA GLN A 370 -14.10 -2.95 -22.22
C GLN A 370 -13.94 -3.65 -20.86
N ALA A 371 -15.00 -4.30 -20.35
CA ALA A 371 -14.92 -4.99 -19.06
C ALA A 371 -13.96 -6.20 -19.10
N VAL A 372 -13.95 -6.96 -20.21
CA VAL A 372 -13.00 -8.07 -20.41
C VAL A 372 -11.57 -7.55 -20.48
N ALA A 373 -11.32 -6.52 -21.27
CA ALA A 373 -9.98 -5.91 -21.37
C ALA A 373 -9.50 -5.32 -20.03
N ALA A 374 -10.40 -4.75 -19.22
CA ALA A 374 -10.08 -4.27 -17.87
C ALA A 374 -9.70 -5.42 -16.93
N TYR A 375 -10.38 -6.56 -17.03
CA TYR A 375 -10.00 -7.77 -16.29
C TYR A 375 -8.63 -8.30 -16.72
N ASP A 376 -8.36 -8.39 -18.02
CA ASP A 376 -7.05 -8.83 -18.54
C ASP A 376 -5.92 -7.92 -18.07
N GLY A 377 -6.16 -6.60 -18.06
CA GLY A 377 -5.25 -5.63 -17.49
C GLY A 377 -5.00 -5.84 -16.00
N ALA A 378 -6.05 -6.15 -15.21
CA ALA A 378 -5.93 -6.44 -13.79
C ALA A 378 -5.17 -7.75 -13.51
N VAL A 379 -5.33 -8.78 -14.35
CA VAL A 379 -4.55 -10.03 -14.29
C VAL A 379 -3.06 -9.75 -14.52
N ALA A 380 -2.74 -8.94 -15.53
CA ALA A 380 -1.37 -8.57 -15.83
C ALA A 380 -0.74 -7.75 -14.67
N ALA A 381 -1.49 -6.80 -14.09
CA ALA A 381 -1.06 -6.01 -12.95
C ALA A 381 -0.83 -6.88 -11.70
N TYR A 382 -1.71 -7.83 -11.41
CA TYR A 382 -1.52 -8.80 -10.33
C TYR A 382 -0.23 -9.62 -10.51
N ARG A 383 -0.02 -10.18 -11.70
CA ARG A 383 1.21 -10.94 -12.01
C ARG A 383 2.46 -10.09 -11.86
N GLN A 384 2.43 -8.85 -12.36
CA GLN A 384 3.54 -7.92 -12.22
C GLN A 384 3.86 -7.61 -10.74
N THR A 385 2.84 -7.39 -9.91
CA THR A 385 3.03 -7.16 -8.46
C THR A 385 3.68 -8.37 -7.78
N VAL A 386 3.28 -9.59 -8.15
CA VAL A 386 3.91 -10.81 -7.63
C VAL A 386 5.37 -10.91 -8.04
N LEU A 387 5.69 -10.67 -9.33
CA LEU A 387 7.06 -10.71 -9.84
C LEU A 387 7.95 -9.65 -9.16
N SER A 388 7.44 -8.43 -9.02
CA SER A 388 8.16 -7.36 -8.30
C SER A 388 8.40 -7.73 -6.84
N GLY A 389 7.43 -8.35 -6.17
CA GLY A 389 7.61 -8.84 -4.81
C GLY A 389 8.69 -9.91 -4.68
N MET A 390 8.76 -10.85 -5.63
CA MET A 390 9.83 -11.85 -5.65
C MET A 390 11.20 -11.22 -5.91
N GLN A 391 11.27 -10.28 -6.85
CA GLN A 391 12.48 -9.53 -7.13
C GLN A 391 12.98 -8.79 -5.88
N GLU A 392 12.12 -8.07 -5.18
CA GLU A 392 12.49 -7.35 -3.95
C GLU A 392 13.09 -8.28 -2.89
N VAL A 393 12.55 -9.50 -2.74
CA VAL A 393 13.11 -10.48 -1.78
C VAL A 393 14.48 -10.97 -2.23
N GLU A 394 14.64 -11.39 -3.50
CA GLU A 394 15.92 -11.86 -4.05
C GLU A 394 17.00 -10.77 -3.96
N ASP A 395 16.67 -9.53 -4.35
CA ASP A 395 17.62 -8.41 -4.31
C ASP A 395 18.11 -8.14 -2.88
N ASN A 396 17.23 -8.18 -1.88
CA ASN A 396 17.61 -7.94 -0.49
C ASN A 396 18.34 -9.14 0.15
N LEU A 397 18.00 -10.37 -0.20
CA LEU A 397 18.77 -11.56 0.22
C LEU A 397 20.20 -11.52 -0.35
N SER A 398 20.34 -11.20 -1.63
CA SER A 398 21.64 -11.04 -2.27
C SER A 398 22.45 -9.91 -1.61
N ALA A 399 21.80 -8.76 -1.37
CA ALA A 399 22.43 -7.62 -0.71
C ALA A 399 22.95 -7.99 0.69
N LEU A 400 22.13 -8.62 1.52
CA LEU A 400 22.55 -9.02 2.88
C LEU A 400 23.73 -9.99 2.87
N ARG A 401 23.67 -11.01 2.01
CA ARG A 401 24.75 -12.00 1.86
C ARG A 401 26.08 -11.37 1.44
N VAL A 402 26.04 -10.44 0.49
CA VAL A 402 27.25 -9.77 -0.02
C VAL A 402 27.78 -8.76 0.98
N LEU A 403 26.89 -7.94 1.58
CA LEU A 403 27.28 -6.91 2.54
C LEU A 403 27.90 -7.50 3.81
N ASP A 404 27.40 -8.64 4.31
CA ASP A 404 28.00 -9.35 5.45
C ASP A 404 29.47 -9.71 5.19
N GLN A 405 29.79 -10.21 4.00
CA GLN A 405 31.17 -10.51 3.59
C GLN A 405 32.01 -9.24 3.38
N GLU A 406 31.40 -8.19 2.77
CA GLU A 406 32.07 -6.92 2.50
C GLU A 406 32.46 -6.20 3.79
N VAL A 407 31.60 -6.24 4.83
CA VAL A 407 31.89 -5.67 6.17
C VAL A 407 33.14 -6.28 6.78
N VAL A 408 33.30 -7.60 6.72
CA VAL A 408 34.48 -8.30 7.26
C VAL A 408 35.76 -7.84 6.56
N VAL A 409 35.74 -7.80 5.22
CA VAL A 409 36.91 -7.36 4.41
C VAL A 409 37.21 -5.89 4.69
N GLN A 410 36.20 -5.05 4.78
CA GLN A 410 36.36 -3.62 5.05
C GLN A 410 36.91 -3.35 6.45
N ASP A 411 36.50 -4.11 7.48
CA ASP A 411 37.04 -4.00 8.83
C ASP A 411 38.55 -4.31 8.86
N HIS A 412 39.01 -5.31 8.11
CA HIS A 412 40.45 -5.56 7.93
C HIS A 412 41.18 -4.39 7.23
N ALA A 413 40.53 -3.77 6.22
CA ALA A 413 41.08 -2.60 5.56
C ALA A 413 41.20 -1.39 6.49
N VAL A 414 40.21 -1.18 7.35
CA VAL A 414 40.22 -0.12 8.38
C VAL A 414 41.38 -0.33 9.35
N GLU A 415 41.58 -1.53 9.87
CA GLU A 415 42.69 -1.83 10.78
C GLU A 415 44.05 -1.60 10.12
N ALA A 416 44.24 -2.04 8.88
CA ALA A 416 45.46 -1.82 8.14
C ALA A 416 45.74 -0.33 7.86
N ALA A 417 44.69 0.42 7.49
CA ALA A 417 44.79 1.84 7.24
C ALA A 417 45.16 2.65 8.51
N ARG A 418 44.56 2.31 9.67
CA ARG A 418 44.91 2.90 10.96
C ARG A 418 46.35 2.60 11.38
N VAL A 419 46.86 1.40 11.10
CA VAL A 419 48.29 1.08 11.34
C VAL A 419 49.17 1.95 10.46
N ALA A 420 48.86 2.04 9.14
CA ALA A 420 49.62 2.84 8.20
C ALA A 420 49.65 4.32 8.61
N GLU A 421 48.53 4.88 9.04
CA GLU A 421 48.43 6.25 9.55
C GLU A 421 49.31 6.47 10.75
N ARG A 422 49.21 5.62 11.77
CA ARG A 422 50.06 5.75 13.00
C ARG A 422 51.54 5.68 12.67
N VAL A 423 51.95 4.73 11.81
CA VAL A 423 53.36 4.57 11.42
C VAL A 423 53.87 5.79 10.63
N SER A 424 53.09 6.22 9.61
CA SER A 424 53.47 7.41 8.80
C SER A 424 53.60 8.68 9.64
N LEU A 425 52.68 8.89 10.57
CA LEU A 425 52.76 10.03 11.49
C LEU A 425 53.99 9.95 12.43
N ALA A 426 54.31 8.77 12.97
CA ALA A 426 55.49 8.55 13.79
C ALA A 426 56.79 8.80 13.01
N GLN A 427 56.90 8.29 11.79
CA GLN A 427 58.04 8.50 10.90
C GLN A 427 58.22 9.99 10.54
N TYR A 428 57.12 10.70 10.26
CA TYR A 428 57.16 12.12 9.99
C TYR A 428 57.62 12.90 11.20
N ARG A 429 57.12 12.59 12.39
CA ARG A 429 57.59 13.18 13.65
C ARG A 429 59.09 12.94 13.92
N ALA A 430 59.61 11.79 13.49
CA ALA A 430 61.03 11.42 13.56
C ALA A 430 61.88 12.03 12.42
N GLY A 431 61.28 12.73 11.46
CA GLY A 431 61.96 13.31 10.29
C GLY A 431 62.39 12.30 9.24
N THR A 432 61.91 11.07 9.27
CA THR A 432 62.27 9.98 8.35
C THR A 432 61.31 9.79 7.18
N ALA A 433 60.14 10.45 7.18
CA ALA A 433 59.15 10.42 6.11
C ALA A 433 58.69 11.85 5.75
N SER A 434 58.21 12.01 4.49
CA SER A 434 57.62 13.25 3.99
C SER A 434 56.21 13.46 4.53
N TYR A 435 55.74 14.72 4.59
CA TYR A 435 54.36 15.02 4.95
C TYR A 435 53.33 14.40 4.01
N LEU A 436 53.67 14.26 2.73
CA LEU A 436 52.81 13.60 1.75
C LEU A 436 52.42 12.16 2.16
N SER A 437 53.37 11.43 2.80
CA SER A 437 53.07 10.08 3.31
C SER A 437 52.02 10.08 4.40
N VAL A 438 52.05 11.10 5.30
CA VAL A 438 51.05 11.29 6.36
C VAL A 438 49.68 11.61 5.78
N VAL A 439 49.60 12.56 4.87
CA VAL A 439 48.33 12.95 4.23
C VAL A 439 47.68 11.78 3.49
N THR A 440 48.50 11.02 2.75
CA THR A 440 48.00 9.84 2.04
C THR A 440 47.45 8.79 3.00
N ALA A 441 48.16 8.50 4.08
CA ALA A 441 47.73 7.52 5.08
C ALA A 441 46.49 7.98 5.86
N GLN A 442 46.41 9.27 6.20
CA GLN A 442 45.23 9.86 6.85
C GLN A 442 44.01 9.84 5.94
N ALA A 443 44.15 10.17 4.66
CA ALA A 443 43.08 10.12 3.69
C ALA A 443 42.53 8.68 3.49
N LEU A 444 43.44 7.68 3.45
CA LEU A 444 43.06 6.27 3.37
C LEU A 444 42.34 5.81 4.64
N SER A 445 42.83 6.18 5.84
CA SER A 445 42.21 5.87 7.11
C SER A 445 40.78 6.41 7.18
N LEU A 446 40.59 7.70 6.94
CA LEU A 446 39.27 8.34 6.92
C LEU A 446 38.34 7.70 5.87
N SER A 447 38.82 7.46 4.66
CA SER A 447 38.03 6.83 3.58
C SER A 447 37.54 5.45 3.97
N ASN A 448 38.41 4.60 4.52
CA ASN A 448 38.07 3.24 4.93
C ASN A 448 37.11 3.25 6.14
N GLU A 449 37.33 4.09 7.14
CA GLU A 449 36.41 4.20 8.29
C GLU A 449 35.02 4.69 7.86
N ARG A 450 34.96 5.70 6.98
CA ARG A 450 33.68 6.16 6.41
C ARG A 450 32.96 5.04 5.65
N THR A 451 33.67 4.30 4.80
CA THR A 451 33.10 3.18 4.05
C THR A 451 32.56 2.10 4.99
N ALA A 452 33.30 1.72 6.02
CA ALA A 452 32.86 0.73 7.01
C ALA A 452 31.56 1.15 7.74
N ILE A 453 31.43 2.42 8.10
CA ILE A 453 30.19 2.96 8.71
C ILE A 453 29.04 2.90 7.72
N GLN A 454 29.25 3.32 6.47
CA GLN A 454 28.24 3.30 5.42
C GLN A 454 27.78 1.88 5.06
N LEU A 455 28.70 0.90 5.03
CA LEU A 455 28.38 -0.50 4.78
C LEU A 455 27.45 -1.06 5.84
N ARG A 456 27.73 -0.82 7.13
CA ARG A 456 26.84 -1.24 8.22
C ARG A 456 25.45 -0.58 8.13
N GLY A 457 25.39 0.68 7.72
CA GLY A 457 24.12 1.35 7.45
C GLY A 457 23.35 0.70 6.29
N ARG A 458 24.03 0.32 5.20
CA ARG A 458 23.45 -0.39 4.06
C ARG A 458 22.93 -1.77 4.44
N GLU A 459 23.67 -2.51 5.26
CA GLU A 459 23.28 -3.84 5.76
C GLU A 459 21.98 -3.76 6.58
N LEU A 460 21.89 -2.77 7.48
CA LEU A 460 20.66 -2.52 8.25
C LEU A 460 19.49 -2.11 7.34
N ALA A 461 19.72 -1.22 6.38
CA ALA A 461 18.70 -0.80 5.44
C ALA A 461 18.19 -2.00 4.58
N ALA A 462 19.09 -2.90 4.17
CA ALA A 462 18.73 -4.12 3.44
C ALA A 462 17.89 -5.07 4.31
N SER A 463 18.19 -5.18 5.62
CA SER A 463 17.38 -5.99 6.54
C SER A 463 15.95 -5.43 6.70
N VAL A 464 15.80 -4.11 6.78
CA VAL A 464 14.48 -3.44 6.80
C VAL A 464 13.74 -3.67 5.48
N ALA A 465 14.43 -3.53 4.35
CA ALA A 465 13.85 -3.74 3.02
C ALA A 465 13.40 -5.20 2.83
N LEU A 466 14.15 -6.18 3.35
CA LEU A 466 13.74 -7.58 3.36
C LEU A 466 12.47 -7.81 4.18
N VAL A 467 12.36 -7.26 5.40
CA VAL A 467 11.15 -7.33 6.21
C VAL A 467 9.95 -6.78 5.45
N LYS A 468 10.10 -5.62 4.81
CA LYS A 468 9.06 -5.02 3.98
C LYS A 468 8.70 -5.92 2.79
N ALA A 469 9.70 -6.49 2.10
CA ALA A 469 9.52 -7.35 0.93
C ALA A 469 8.74 -8.63 1.24
N ILE A 470 8.88 -9.18 2.45
CA ILE A 470 8.10 -10.36 2.89
C ILE A 470 6.76 -10.01 3.54
N GLY A 471 6.38 -8.72 3.59
CA GLY A 471 5.07 -8.25 4.04
C GLY A 471 4.99 -7.80 5.50
N GLY A 472 6.13 -7.65 6.22
CA GLY A 472 6.17 -7.05 7.57
C GLY A 472 5.31 -7.77 8.63
N GLY A 473 4.98 -9.06 8.41
CA GLY A 473 4.13 -9.85 9.30
C GLY A 473 2.62 -9.75 9.06
N TRP A 474 2.18 -9.03 8.03
CA TRP A 474 0.77 -8.98 7.65
C TRP A 474 0.28 -10.34 7.13
N GLN A 475 -1.01 -10.65 7.34
CA GLN A 475 -1.68 -11.86 6.87
C GLN A 475 -3.03 -11.52 6.25
N SER A 476 -3.39 -12.22 5.17
CA SER A 476 -4.65 -11.98 4.43
C SER A 476 -5.92 -12.26 5.23
N ASP A 477 -5.85 -13.06 6.29
CA ASP A 477 -6.99 -13.35 7.18
C ASP A 477 -7.55 -12.09 7.85
N ALA A 478 -6.75 -11.04 7.95
CA ALA A 478 -7.21 -9.73 8.44
C ALA A 478 -8.26 -9.07 7.52
N LEU A 479 -8.38 -9.49 6.25
CA LEU A 479 -9.40 -9.02 5.30
C LEU A 479 -10.75 -9.75 5.42
N ALA A 480 -10.77 -10.90 6.07
CA ALA A 480 -11.97 -11.75 6.16
C ALA A 480 -13.00 -11.25 7.20
N GLN A 481 -12.67 -10.25 8.03
CA GLN A 481 -13.61 -9.67 8.98
C GLN A 481 -14.52 -8.64 8.28
N PRO A 482 -15.87 -8.80 8.35
CA PRO A 482 -16.85 -7.97 7.64
C PRO A 482 -16.96 -6.56 8.19
#